data_ac358f94e1e545b772920b1ef337702c
#
_entry.id   ac358f94e1e545b772920b1ef337702c
#
_cell.length_a   1.000
_cell.length_b   1.000
_cell.length_c   1.000
_cell.angle_alpha   90.00
_cell.angle_beta   90.00
_cell.angle_gamma   90.00
#
_symmetry.space_group_name_H-M   'P 1'
#
loop_
_entity.id
_entity.type
_entity.pdbx_description
1 polymer ?
#
loop_
_entity_poly.entity_id
_entity_poly.type
_entity_poly.pdbx_seq_one_letter_code
_entity_poly.pdbx_strand_id
1 'polypeptide(L)'
;MNIQTFCLKASEGACLAFCYIRAALGKVIPEKMFGILWDAADKNIIDENDNCYVNDAIALMKLANPNKKYSVIKKDISSLEELDGQLAAVSYKNGGYNHFVLVEKGQILFDSLDDSKCVKYGKPTTARIIKIEDK
;
A
#
# COMPACT_ATOMS: atom_id res chain seq x y z
N MET A 1 -2.94 18.58 -12.62
CA MET A 1 -2.67 18.79 -11.17
C MET A 1 -1.24 19.24 -10.97
N ASN A 2 -0.98 20.20 -10.09
CA ASN A 2 0.39 20.58 -9.80
C ASN A 2 1.01 19.68 -8.72
N ILE A 3 2.33 19.70 -8.64
CA ILE A 3 3.07 18.79 -7.76
C ILE A 3 2.79 19.02 -6.28
N GLN A 4 2.58 20.26 -5.86
CA GLN A 4 2.29 20.58 -4.45
C GLN A 4 0.95 19.98 -4.03
N THR A 5 -0.07 20.15 -4.84
CA THR A 5 -1.40 19.59 -4.59
C THR A 5 -1.34 18.07 -4.54
N PHE A 6 -0.59 17.46 -5.44
CA PHE A 6 -0.44 16.00 -5.48
C PHE A 6 0.29 15.49 -4.23
N CYS A 7 1.36 16.16 -3.81
CA CYS A 7 2.09 15.79 -2.59
C CYS A 7 1.17 15.79 -1.37
N LEU A 8 0.32 16.81 -1.25
CA LEU A 8 -0.63 16.89 -0.14
C LEU A 8 -1.63 15.73 -0.18
N LYS A 9 -2.22 15.45 -1.34
CA LYS A 9 -3.16 14.33 -1.49
C LYS A 9 -2.50 12.99 -1.21
N ALA A 10 -1.27 12.80 -1.67
CA ALA A 10 -0.51 11.57 -1.43
C ALA A 10 -0.24 11.36 0.06
N SER A 11 0.13 12.43 0.79
CA SER A 11 0.39 12.33 2.23
C SER A 11 -0.87 11.97 3.02
N GLU A 12 -2.04 12.34 2.55
CA GLU A 12 -3.31 12.11 3.23
C GLU A 12 -3.94 10.76 2.91
N GLY A 13 -3.76 10.23 1.70
CA GLY A 13 -4.55 9.10 1.24
C GLY A 13 -3.82 7.97 0.52
N ALA A 14 -2.53 8.06 0.32
CA ALA A 14 -1.80 7.10 -0.52
C ALA A 14 -1.18 5.92 0.24
N CYS A 15 -1.55 5.68 1.49
CA CYS A 15 -0.92 4.63 2.30
C CYS A 15 -1.02 3.24 1.65
N LEU A 16 -2.18 2.87 1.11
CA LEU A 16 -2.34 1.59 0.43
C LEU A 16 -1.53 1.52 -0.86
N ALA A 17 -1.56 2.58 -1.67
CA ALA A 17 -0.78 2.65 -2.90
C ALA A 17 0.71 2.49 -2.62
N PHE A 18 1.23 3.15 -1.60
CA PHE A 18 2.63 3.01 -1.20
C PHE A 18 2.97 1.60 -0.73
N CYS A 19 2.05 0.91 -0.07
CA CYS A 19 2.26 -0.49 0.31
C CYS A 19 2.48 -1.36 -0.94
N TYR A 20 1.66 -1.22 -1.96
CA TYR A 20 1.80 -1.98 -3.21
C TYR A 20 3.11 -1.63 -3.93
N ILE A 21 3.45 -0.34 -4.00
CA ILE A 21 4.69 0.10 -4.66
C ILE A 21 5.90 -0.47 -3.91
N ARG A 22 5.92 -0.37 -2.58
CA ARG A 22 7.00 -0.90 -1.76
C ARG A 22 7.14 -2.42 -1.94
N ALA A 23 6.02 -3.14 -1.97
CA ALA A 23 6.02 -4.58 -2.17
C ALA A 23 6.67 -4.96 -3.51
N ALA A 24 6.30 -4.28 -4.58
CA ALA A 24 6.81 -4.54 -5.91
C ALA A 24 8.29 -4.16 -6.07
N LEU A 25 8.71 -3.04 -5.47
CA LEU A 25 10.11 -2.60 -5.52
C LEU A 25 11.03 -3.45 -4.65
N GLY A 26 10.52 -4.05 -3.59
CA GLY A 26 11.32 -4.85 -2.65
C GLY A 26 12.13 -4.03 -1.66
N LYS A 27 12.10 -2.69 -1.73
CA LYS A 27 12.84 -1.79 -0.84
C LYS A 27 12.23 -0.39 -0.88
N VAL A 28 12.60 0.44 0.09
CA VAL A 28 12.15 1.84 0.17
C VAL A 28 13.11 2.73 -0.61
N ILE A 29 12.58 3.37 -1.67
CA ILE A 29 13.28 4.41 -2.43
C ILE A 29 12.27 5.55 -2.59
N PRO A 30 12.26 6.53 -1.66
CA PRO A 30 11.17 7.52 -1.59
C PRO A 30 10.91 8.26 -2.89
N GLU A 31 11.96 8.74 -3.55
CA GLU A 31 11.83 9.48 -4.81
C GLU A 31 11.20 8.63 -5.91
N LYS A 32 11.65 7.39 -6.01
CA LYS A 32 11.12 6.46 -7.01
C LYS A 32 9.68 6.06 -6.71
N MET A 33 9.37 5.83 -5.44
CA MET A 33 8.02 5.50 -5.00
C MET A 33 7.04 6.63 -5.32
N PHE A 34 7.44 7.88 -5.03
CA PHE A 34 6.63 9.05 -5.36
C PHE A 34 6.46 9.21 -6.87
N GLY A 35 7.53 9.03 -7.65
CA GLY A 35 7.46 9.11 -9.11
C GLY A 35 6.52 8.07 -9.72
N ILE A 36 6.53 6.86 -9.19
CA ILE A 36 5.61 5.79 -9.60
C ILE A 36 4.16 6.19 -9.28
N LEU A 37 3.93 6.74 -8.09
CA LEU A 37 2.60 7.19 -7.69
C LEU A 37 2.10 8.30 -8.61
N TRP A 38 2.95 9.27 -8.94
CA TRP A 38 2.63 10.35 -9.87
C TRP A 38 2.24 9.81 -11.25
N ASP A 39 3.04 8.88 -11.78
CA ASP A 39 2.80 8.26 -13.07
C ASP A 39 1.50 7.43 -13.06
N ALA A 40 1.23 6.73 -11.95
CA ALA A 40 -0.01 5.98 -11.79
C ALA A 40 -1.24 6.88 -11.79
N ALA A 41 -1.14 8.06 -11.18
CA ALA A 41 -2.22 9.05 -11.20
C ALA A 41 -2.49 9.53 -12.63
N ASP A 42 -1.44 9.81 -13.39
CA ASP A 42 -1.53 10.23 -14.79
C ASP A 42 -2.20 9.16 -15.68
N LYS A 43 -2.01 7.90 -15.35
CA LYS A 43 -2.58 6.77 -16.09
C LYS A 43 -3.91 6.27 -15.54
N ASN A 44 -4.48 6.94 -14.54
CA ASN A 44 -5.72 6.55 -13.86
C ASN A 44 -5.63 5.16 -13.18
N ILE A 45 -4.44 4.70 -12.86
CA ILE A 45 -4.24 3.49 -12.06
C ILE A 45 -4.59 3.77 -10.61
N ILE A 46 -4.35 5.00 -10.15
CA ILE A 46 -4.88 5.52 -8.90
C ILE A 46 -5.74 6.75 -9.19
N ASP A 47 -6.69 7.04 -8.32
CA ASP A 47 -7.55 8.22 -8.43
C ASP A 47 -7.10 9.29 -7.44
N GLU A 48 -6.38 10.29 -7.92
CA GLU A 48 -5.87 11.40 -7.12
C GLU A 48 -6.97 12.26 -6.52
N ASN A 49 -8.16 12.27 -7.12
CA ASN A 49 -9.31 13.04 -6.65
C ASN A 49 -10.15 12.28 -5.62
N ASP A 50 -9.84 11.01 -5.38
CA ASP A 50 -10.49 10.16 -4.37
C ASP A 50 -9.42 9.55 -3.44
N ASN A 51 -8.67 10.41 -2.78
CA ASN A 51 -7.64 10.06 -1.80
C ASN A 51 -6.64 9.01 -2.32
N CYS A 52 -6.23 9.15 -3.57
CA CYS A 52 -5.30 8.21 -4.23
C CYS A 52 -5.81 6.76 -4.18
N TYR A 53 -7.12 6.58 -4.34
CA TYR A 53 -7.74 5.25 -4.37
C TYR A 53 -7.09 4.40 -5.46
N VAL A 54 -6.77 3.16 -5.12
CA VAL A 54 -6.12 2.23 -6.05
C VAL A 54 -7.20 1.57 -6.92
N ASN A 55 -7.26 1.95 -8.20
CA ASN A 55 -8.19 1.38 -9.16
C ASN A 55 -7.75 0.00 -9.64
N ASP A 56 -6.44 -0.21 -9.76
CA ASP A 56 -5.87 -1.47 -10.25
C ASP A 56 -4.54 -1.75 -9.55
N ALA A 57 -4.58 -2.56 -8.51
CA ALA A 57 -3.41 -2.90 -7.71
C ALA A 57 -2.33 -3.63 -8.51
N ILE A 58 -2.74 -4.53 -9.39
CA ILE A 58 -1.79 -5.30 -10.21
C ILE A 58 -1.09 -4.39 -11.20
N ALA A 59 -1.84 -3.48 -11.87
CA ALA A 59 -1.23 -2.50 -12.77
C ALA A 59 -0.26 -1.58 -12.04
N LEU A 60 -0.58 -1.18 -10.82
CA LEU A 60 0.29 -0.34 -10.00
C LEU A 60 1.61 -1.06 -9.69
N MET A 61 1.55 -2.31 -9.28
CA MET A 61 2.75 -3.09 -9.00
C MET A 61 3.57 -3.36 -10.26
N LYS A 62 2.92 -3.61 -11.40
CA LYS A 62 3.63 -3.77 -12.68
C LYS A 62 4.31 -2.48 -13.13
N LEU A 63 3.73 -1.35 -12.82
CA LEU A 63 4.36 -0.05 -13.09
C LEU A 63 5.65 0.10 -12.28
N ALA A 64 5.63 -0.35 -11.02
CA ALA A 64 6.79 -0.30 -10.14
C ALA A 64 7.86 -1.33 -10.54
N ASN A 65 7.46 -2.54 -10.90
CA ASN A 65 8.37 -3.60 -11.32
C ASN A 65 7.66 -4.52 -12.33
N PRO A 66 7.89 -4.32 -13.65
CA PRO A 66 7.20 -5.08 -14.70
C PRO A 66 7.70 -6.52 -14.88
N ASN A 67 8.76 -6.92 -14.16
CA ASN A 67 9.42 -8.22 -14.36
C ASN A 67 8.84 -9.35 -13.51
N LYS A 68 7.75 -9.07 -12.79
CA LYS A 68 7.11 -10.03 -11.90
C LYS A 68 5.63 -10.22 -12.26
N LYS A 69 5.06 -11.31 -11.76
CA LYS A 69 3.62 -11.54 -11.77
C LYS A 69 3.06 -11.26 -10.39
N TYR A 70 1.89 -10.65 -10.35
CA TYR A 70 1.27 -10.24 -9.09
C TYR A 70 -0.14 -10.77 -8.98
N SER A 71 -0.53 -11.13 -7.76
CA SER A 71 -1.93 -11.37 -7.41
C SER A 71 -2.23 -10.77 -6.05
N VAL A 72 -3.48 -10.39 -5.83
CA VAL A 72 -3.94 -9.77 -4.58
C VAL A 72 -5.24 -10.46 -4.17
N ILE A 73 -5.30 -10.90 -2.92
CA ILE A 73 -6.51 -11.51 -2.34
C ILE A 73 -6.88 -10.72 -1.09
N LYS A 74 -8.11 -10.21 -1.05
CA LYS A 74 -8.63 -9.49 0.11
C LYS A 74 -9.21 -10.49 1.11
N LYS A 75 -8.89 -10.30 2.38
CA LYS A 75 -9.34 -11.14 3.49
C LYS A 75 -9.61 -10.30 4.73
N ASP A 76 -10.71 -10.57 5.42
CA ASP A 76 -10.94 -9.99 6.74
C ASP A 76 -10.09 -10.73 7.77
N ILE A 77 -9.44 -10.00 8.66
CA ILE A 77 -8.59 -10.57 9.70
C ILE A 77 -8.86 -9.88 11.04
N SER A 78 -8.50 -10.53 12.12
CA SER A 78 -8.50 -9.96 13.46
C SER A 78 -7.13 -10.02 14.14
N SER A 79 -6.18 -10.74 13.55
CA SER A 79 -4.78 -10.78 14.01
C SER A 79 -3.85 -11.07 12.84
N LEU A 80 -2.57 -10.66 12.98
CA LEU A 80 -1.56 -10.91 11.95
C LEU A 80 -1.22 -12.39 11.78
N GLU A 81 -1.48 -13.20 12.80
CA GLU A 81 -1.24 -14.64 12.75
C GLU A 81 -2.06 -15.33 11.66
N GLU A 82 -3.24 -14.79 11.34
CA GLU A 82 -4.10 -15.34 10.29
C GLU A 82 -3.49 -15.25 8.89
N LEU A 83 -2.42 -14.47 8.73
CA LEU A 83 -1.71 -14.33 7.44
C LEU A 83 -0.67 -15.43 7.19
N ASP A 84 -0.35 -16.24 8.19
CA ASP A 84 0.65 -17.33 8.08
C ASP A 84 2.00 -16.83 7.52
N GLY A 85 2.42 -15.63 7.90
CA GLY A 85 3.67 -15.05 7.45
C GLY A 85 3.65 -14.46 6.04
N GLN A 86 2.51 -14.49 5.35
CA GLN A 86 2.39 -13.97 3.99
C GLN A 86 2.56 -12.44 3.94
N LEU A 87 3.06 -11.96 2.81
CA LEU A 87 3.15 -10.53 2.53
C LEU A 87 1.74 -9.98 2.32
N ALA A 88 1.40 -8.90 3.02
CA ALA A 88 0.07 -8.31 2.90
C ALA A 88 0.08 -6.83 3.25
N ALA A 89 -0.79 -6.06 2.58
CA ALA A 89 -1.13 -4.71 3.00
C ALA A 89 -2.29 -4.82 3.99
N VAL A 90 -2.05 -4.44 5.25
CA VAL A 90 -3.00 -4.62 6.35
C VAL A 90 -3.58 -3.28 6.77
N SER A 91 -4.91 -3.21 6.82
CA SER A 91 -5.62 -2.04 7.33
C SER A 91 -5.76 -2.14 8.85
N TYR A 92 -5.22 -1.15 9.54
CA TYR A 92 -5.42 -0.95 10.97
C TYR A 92 -6.49 0.11 11.16
N LYS A 93 -7.42 -0.14 12.08
CA LYS A 93 -8.50 0.77 12.40
C LYS A 93 -8.39 1.26 13.84
N ASN A 94 -8.46 2.57 14.03
CA ASN A 94 -8.52 3.21 15.34
C ASN A 94 -9.65 4.24 15.33
N GLY A 95 -10.79 3.90 15.93
CA GLY A 95 -11.99 4.74 15.88
C GLY A 95 -12.47 4.93 14.43
N GLY A 96 -12.54 6.16 13.95
CA GLY A 96 -12.94 6.47 12.57
C GLY A 96 -11.80 6.51 11.57
N TYR A 97 -10.56 6.20 11.98
CA TYR A 97 -9.38 6.28 11.13
C TYR A 97 -8.91 4.91 10.69
N ASN A 98 -8.51 4.81 9.43
CA ASN A 98 -7.91 3.60 8.85
C ASN A 98 -6.54 3.95 8.29
N HIS A 99 -5.60 3.01 8.42
CA HIS A 99 -4.27 3.17 7.85
C HIS A 99 -3.74 1.81 7.39
N PHE A 100 -3.16 1.77 6.20
CA PHE A 100 -2.54 0.56 5.66
C PHE A 100 -1.04 0.56 5.90
N VAL A 101 -0.55 -0.60 6.34
CA VAL A 101 0.89 -0.88 6.45
C VAL A 101 1.20 -2.18 5.73
N LEU A 102 2.44 -2.34 5.29
CA LEU A 102 2.89 -3.58 4.66
C LEU A 102 3.46 -4.49 5.74
N VAL A 103 2.99 -5.73 5.78
CA VAL A 103 3.36 -6.74 6.78
C VAL A 103 3.93 -7.97 6.08
N GLU A 104 4.97 -8.55 6.66
CA GLU A 104 5.53 -9.82 6.23
C GLU A 104 6.09 -10.57 7.44
N LYS A 105 5.87 -11.88 7.49
CA LYS A 105 6.32 -12.73 8.61
C LYS A 105 5.84 -12.24 9.97
N GLY A 106 4.61 -11.72 10.01
CA GLY A 106 3.98 -11.25 11.24
C GLY A 106 4.51 -9.92 11.76
N GLN A 107 5.31 -9.20 10.99
CA GLN A 107 5.92 -7.93 11.38
C GLN A 107 5.65 -6.84 10.37
N ILE A 108 5.58 -5.60 10.84
CA ILE A 108 5.43 -4.44 9.96
C ILE A 108 6.74 -4.21 9.22
N LEU A 109 6.68 -4.36 7.89
CA LEU A 109 7.80 -4.15 6.99
C LEU A 109 7.92 -2.70 6.55
N PHE A 110 6.79 -2.02 6.38
CA PHE A 110 6.74 -0.66 5.87
C PHE A 110 5.48 0.06 6.36
N ASP A 111 5.65 1.30 6.85
CA ASP A 111 4.59 2.21 7.25
C ASP A 111 4.92 3.59 6.67
N SER A 112 4.06 4.10 5.79
CA SER A 112 4.28 5.40 5.13
C SER A 112 4.12 6.59 6.07
N LEU A 113 3.47 6.38 7.24
CA LEU A 113 3.25 7.40 8.27
C LEU A 113 4.10 7.10 9.50
N ASP A 114 5.23 6.73 9.45
CA ASP A 114 6.14 6.52 10.57
C ASP A 114 5.49 6.75 11.96
N ASP A 115 5.43 5.74 12.82
CA ASP A 115 4.83 5.80 14.16
C ASP A 115 3.32 6.13 14.15
N SER A 116 2.56 5.52 13.26
CA SER A 116 1.11 5.73 13.14
C SER A 116 0.35 5.32 14.40
N LYS A 117 -0.54 6.22 14.87
CA LYS A 117 -1.44 5.93 16.00
C LYS A 117 -2.46 4.84 15.65
N CYS A 118 -2.84 4.70 14.38
CA CYS A 118 -3.73 3.64 13.94
C CYS A 118 -3.12 2.27 14.18
N VAL A 119 -1.83 2.11 13.98
CA VAL A 119 -1.12 0.85 14.25
C VAL A 119 -0.91 0.65 15.74
N LYS A 120 -0.47 1.69 16.45
CA LYS A 120 -0.11 1.61 17.87
C LYS A 120 -1.31 1.32 18.77
N TYR A 121 -2.45 1.93 18.48
CA TYR A 121 -3.65 1.86 19.32
C TYR A 121 -4.83 1.17 18.65
N GLY A 122 -4.72 0.83 17.37
CA GLY A 122 -5.79 0.22 16.61
C GLY A 122 -5.65 -1.28 16.49
N LYS A 123 -6.55 -1.85 15.69
CA LYS A 123 -6.58 -3.30 15.43
C LYS A 123 -6.57 -3.57 13.94
N PRO A 124 -5.91 -4.65 13.49
CA PRO A 124 -6.00 -5.05 12.10
C PRO A 124 -7.42 -5.51 11.77
N THR A 125 -7.95 -5.11 10.63
CA THR A 125 -9.32 -5.42 10.21
C THR A 125 -9.39 -6.17 8.90
N THR A 126 -8.60 -5.76 7.92
CA THR A 126 -8.54 -6.42 6.61
C THR A 126 -7.12 -6.52 6.14
N ALA A 127 -6.87 -7.49 5.26
CA ALA A 127 -5.59 -7.67 4.62
C ALA A 127 -5.78 -7.85 3.12
N ARG A 128 -4.84 -7.31 2.34
CA ARG A 128 -4.69 -7.61 0.93
C ARG A 128 -3.41 -8.41 0.79
N ILE A 129 -3.57 -9.74 0.68
CA ILE A 129 -2.46 -10.68 0.58
C ILE A 129 -1.87 -10.56 -0.81
N ILE A 130 -0.58 -10.26 -0.88
CA ILE A 130 0.13 -10.00 -2.14
C ILE A 130 1.03 -11.19 -2.44
N LYS A 131 0.84 -11.79 -3.62
CA LYS A 131 1.75 -12.81 -4.13
C LYS A 131 2.56 -12.23 -5.28
N ILE A 132 3.86 -12.41 -5.20
CA ILE A 132 4.82 -11.93 -6.20
C ILE A 132 5.60 -13.15 -6.70
N GLU A 133 5.52 -13.41 -8.00
CA GLU A 133 6.15 -14.56 -8.64
C GLU A 133 7.03 -14.09 -9.80
N ASP A 134 8.05 -14.88 -10.10
CA ASP A 134 8.85 -14.64 -11.30
C ASP A 134 8.03 -14.90 -12.56
N LYS A 135 8.27 -14.09 -13.57
CA LYS A 135 7.67 -14.30 -14.88
C LYS A 135 8.22 -15.52 -15.58
#